data_6e04ff2b1837df598e30f65352ec3b47
#
_entry.id   6e04ff2b1837df598e30f65352ec3b47
#
_cell.length_a   1.000
_cell.length_b   1.000
_cell.length_c   1.000
_cell.angle_alpha   90.00
_cell.angle_beta   90.00
_cell.angle_gamma   90.00
#
_symmetry.space_group_name_H-M   'P 1'
#
loop_
_entity.id
_entity.type
_entity.pdbx_description
1 polymer ?
#
loop_
_entity_poly.entity_id
_entity_poly.type
_entity_poly.pdbx_seq_one_letter_code
_entity_poly.pdbx_strand_id
1 'polypeptide(L)'
;HPVKPKDSASLLVLRQGSACLEVLMGRRGRKAVFSNAYVFAGGKVDRVDRLAQPASDLLPDLGQRLSSDPHKARTFAMAAVRETFEETGLMLGAPGDVGETGSESWDEMRALGLAPDLRKLAYVGHAITPASRAVRFNARFFCAWEQDMTGELGGSGELTELAYIPIEDALKLKMVDVTLFMLEEMLRREDNGFATPSS
;
A
#
# COMPACT_ATOMS: atom_id res chain seq x y z
N HIS A 1 29.28 -8.95 4.23
CA HIS A 1 27.95 -9.58 4.41
C HIS A 1 26.92 -8.77 3.63
N PRO A 2 25.97 -9.42 2.94
CA PRO A 2 24.92 -8.70 2.24
C PRO A 2 24.05 -7.91 3.23
N VAL A 3 23.65 -6.69 2.83
CA VAL A 3 22.79 -5.84 3.65
C VAL A 3 21.46 -6.54 3.92
N LYS A 4 21.02 -6.55 5.19
CA LYS A 4 19.71 -7.11 5.56
C LYS A 4 18.58 -6.28 4.93
N PRO A 5 17.61 -6.91 4.23
CA PRO A 5 16.46 -6.20 3.68
C PRO A 5 15.63 -5.53 4.79
N LYS A 6 15.18 -4.30 4.54
CA LYS A 6 14.23 -3.60 5.41
C LYS A 6 12.81 -4.00 5.04
N ASP A 7 11.98 -4.28 6.05
CA ASP A 7 10.57 -4.57 5.84
C ASP A 7 9.87 -3.30 5.30
N SER A 8 9.06 -3.47 4.27
CA SER A 8 8.28 -2.41 3.63
C SER A 8 6.94 -2.94 3.14
N ALA A 9 5.99 -2.03 2.96
CA ALA A 9 4.67 -2.36 2.47
C ALA A 9 4.15 -1.28 1.52
N SER A 10 3.39 -1.69 0.52
CA SER A 10 2.76 -0.81 -0.46
C SER A 10 1.30 -1.19 -0.67
N LEU A 11 0.47 -0.19 -0.97
CA LEU A 11 -0.95 -0.37 -1.25
C LEU A 11 -1.29 0.11 -2.66
N LEU A 12 -1.82 -0.79 -3.47
CA LEU A 12 -2.43 -0.48 -4.75
C LEU A 12 -3.90 -0.09 -4.49
N VAL A 13 -4.22 1.18 -4.57
CA VAL A 13 -5.62 1.64 -4.50
C VAL A 13 -6.23 1.52 -5.89
N LEU A 14 -7.24 0.67 -6.00
CA LEU A 14 -7.88 0.31 -7.26
C LEU A 14 -9.20 1.05 -7.42
N ARG A 15 -9.51 1.43 -8.66
CA ARG A 15 -10.78 2.02 -9.02
C ARG A 15 -11.31 1.36 -10.28
N GLN A 16 -12.59 1.04 -10.30
CA GLN A 16 -13.26 0.62 -11.54
C GLN A 16 -13.54 1.87 -12.36
N GLY A 17 -12.76 2.08 -13.40
CA GLY A 17 -13.02 3.11 -14.40
C GLY A 17 -14.17 2.73 -15.34
N SER A 18 -14.55 3.64 -16.23
CA SER A 18 -15.65 3.42 -17.18
C SER A 18 -15.37 2.31 -18.20
N ALA A 19 -14.11 2.05 -18.50
CA ALA A 19 -13.70 1.07 -19.52
C ALA A 19 -12.77 -0.02 -18.98
N CYS A 20 -12.04 0.24 -17.89
CA CYS A 20 -10.99 -0.66 -17.40
C CYS A 20 -10.66 -0.41 -15.93
N LEU A 21 -9.90 -1.31 -15.34
CA LEU A 21 -9.35 -1.17 -14.01
C LEU A 21 -8.26 -0.08 -13.99
N GLU A 22 -8.36 0.82 -13.03
CA GLU A 22 -7.39 1.88 -12.78
C GLU A 22 -6.71 1.68 -11.44
N VAL A 23 -5.48 2.16 -11.33
CA VAL A 23 -4.66 2.12 -10.11
C VAL A 23 -4.11 3.49 -9.78
N LEU A 24 -4.15 3.85 -8.49
CA LEU A 24 -3.54 5.09 -8.00
C LEU A 24 -2.03 4.96 -8.01
N MET A 25 -1.37 5.87 -8.72
CA MET A 25 0.10 5.98 -8.75
C MET A 25 0.52 7.43 -8.57
N GLY A 26 1.75 7.60 -8.12
CA GLY A 26 2.41 8.88 -8.05
C GLY A 26 3.84 8.80 -8.55
N ARG A 27 4.42 9.95 -8.88
CA ARG A 27 5.79 10.06 -9.34
C ARG A 27 6.71 10.46 -8.18
N ARG A 28 7.79 9.72 -7.99
CA ARG A 28 8.80 10.02 -6.98
C ARG A 28 9.56 11.30 -7.32
N GLY A 29 9.83 12.11 -6.30
CA GLY A 29 10.59 13.34 -6.44
C GLY A 29 12.03 13.09 -6.93
N ARG A 30 12.66 14.15 -7.48
CA ARG A 30 14.00 14.09 -8.09
C ARG A 30 15.12 13.64 -7.15
N LYS A 31 14.98 13.82 -5.85
CA LYS A 31 15.98 13.45 -4.83
C LYS A 31 15.81 12.02 -4.28
N ALA A 32 14.75 11.32 -4.66
CA ALA A 32 14.49 9.98 -4.19
C ALA A 32 15.32 8.92 -4.93
N VAL A 33 15.55 7.79 -4.26
CA VAL A 33 16.04 6.59 -4.92
C VAL A 33 15.02 6.18 -5.98
N PHE A 34 15.46 5.92 -7.22
CA PHE A 34 14.60 5.76 -8.40
C PHE A 34 13.78 7.02 -8.74
N SER A 35 14.46 8.17 -8.80
CA SER A 35 13.85 9.45 -9.12
C SER A 35 13.04 9.43 -10.42
N ASN A 36 11.93 10.17 -10.43
CA ASN A 36 10.98 10.25 -11.54
C ASN A 36 10.32 8.92 -11.96
N ALA A 37 10.44 7.86 -11.16
CA ALA A 37 9.70 6.63 -11.39
C ALA A 37 8.29 6.74 -10.81
N TYR A 38 7.32 6.16 -11.50
CA TYR A 38 5.98 5.97 -10.97
C TYR A 38 5.95 4.79 -10.02
N VAL A 39 5.26 4.96 -8.90
CA VAL A 39 5.18 3.98 -7.82
C VAL A 39 3.78 3.97 -7.22
N PHE A 40 3.45 2.89 -6.50
CA PHE A 40 2.34 2.86 -5.56
C PHE A 40 2.71 3.61 -4.28
N ALA A 41 1.72 4.06 -3.52
CA ALA A 41 1.96 4.53 -2.17
C ALA A 41 2.54 3.40 -1.31
N GLY A 42 3.55 3.73 -0.50
CA GLY A 42 4.18 2.74 0.34
C GLY A 42 5.56 3.14 0.83
N GLY A 43 6.01 2.48 1.88
CA GLY A 43 7.29 2.78 2.49
C GLY A 43 7.74 1.72 3.49
N LYS A 44 8.61 2.12 4.40
CA LYS A 44 9.19 1.23 5.41
C LYS A 44 8.17 0.93 6.51
N VAL A 45 8.20 -0.29 6.98
CA VAL A 45 7.54 -0.64 8.23
C VAL A 45 8.26 0.08 9.38
N ASP A 46 7.52 0.79 10.21
CA ASP A 46 8.02 1.49 11.38
C ASP A 46 7.56 0.78 12.68
N ARG A 47 8.24 1.12 13.78
CA ARG A 47 7.88 0.64 15.12
C ARG A 47 6.45 1.05 15.52
N VAL A 48 6.02 2.24 15.12
CA VAL A 48 4.68 2.76 15.42
C VAL A 48 3.57 1.94 14.78
N ASP A 49 3.83 1.27 13.65
CA ASP A 49 2.87 0.38 12.99
C ASP A 49 2.57 -0.88 13.81
N ARG A 50 3.51 -1.28 14.67
CA ARG A 50 3.33 -2.39 15.61
C ARG A 50 2.48 -2.02 16.82
N LEU A 51 2.51 -0.74 17.21
CA LEU A 51 1.77 -0.23 18.37
C LEU A 51 0.31 0.09 18.02
N ALA A 52 0.08 0.53 16.80
CA ALA A 52 -1.25 0.92 16.33
C ALA A 52 -2.22 -0.26 16.27
N GLN A 53 -3.49 0.00 16.62
CA GLN A 53 -4.54 -1.00 16.62
C GLN A 53 -5.47 -0.80 15.42
N PRO A 54 -5.82 -1.86 14.68
CA PRO A 54 -6.81 -1.78 13.62
C PRO A 54 -8.24 -1.81 14.18
N ALA A 55 -9.19 -1.22 13.45
CA ALA A 55 -10.62 -1.38 13.71
C ALA A 55 -11.07 -2.82 13.41
N SER A 56 -10.47 -3.45 12.42
CA SER A 56 -10.67 -4.86 12.07
C SER A 56 -9.36 -5.46 11.59
N ASP A 57 -9.06 -6.67 12.06
CA ASP A 57 -7.83 -7.37 11.70
C ASP A 57 -7.87 -7.99 10.30
N LEU A 58 -6.72 -8.44 9.82
CA LEU A 58 -6.58 -9.21 8.59
C LEU A 58 -7.48 -10.44 8.60
N LEU A 59 -8.01 -10.78 7.43
CA LEU A 59 -8.62 -12.10 7.25
C LEU A 59 -7.56 -13.19 7.54
N PRO A 60 -7.92 -14.29 8.22
CA PRO A 60 -6.97 -15.33 8.65
C PRO A 60 -6.09 -15.88 7.53
N ASP A 61 -6.68 -16.18 6.37
CA ASP A 61 -5.95 -16.71 5.20
C ASP A 61 -4.92 -15.73 4.67
N LEU A 62 -5.24 -14.44 4.69
CA LEU A 62 -4.31 -13.38 4.29
C LEU A 62 -3.16 -13.29 5.30
N GLY A 63 -3.47 -13.29 6.59
CA GLY A 63 -2.46 -13.23 7.64
C GLY A 63 -1.44 -14.36 7.52
N GLN A 64 -1.89 -15.59 7.32
CA GLN A 64 -1.02 -16.76 7.16
C GLN A 64 -0.11 -16.68 5.92
N ARG A 65 -0.60 -16.12 4.82
CA ARG A 65 0.21 -15.90 3.59
C ARG A 65 1.29 -14.86 3.77
N LEU A 66 1.10 -13.89 4.66
CA LEU A 66 2.04 -12.80 4.91
C LEU A 66 3.19 -13.21 5.83
N SER A 67 2.88 -13.93 6.90
CA SER A 67 3.85 -14.34 7.91
C SER A 67 3.25 -15.45 8.80
N SER A 68 4.12 -16.34 9.29
CA SER A 68 3.77 -17.27 10.37
C SER A 68 3.56 -16.57 11.72
N ASP A 69 4.06 -15.34 11.88
CA ASP A 69 3.80 -14.47 13.02
C ASP A 69 2.64 -13.51 12.69
N PRO A 70 1.46 -13.66 13.32
CA PRO A 70 0.30 -12.79 13.07
C PRO A 70 0.57 -11.31 13.36
N HIS A 71 1.40 -11.00 14.38
CA HIS A 71 1.76 -9.63 14.70
C HIS A 71 2.59 -8.99 13.61
N LYS A 72 3.51 -9.77 13.03
CA LYS A 72 4.31 -9.30 11.89
C LYS A 72 3.45 -9.11 10.64
N ALA A 73 2.54 -10.03 10.37
CA ALA A 73 1.58 -9.91 9.26
C ALA A 73 0.76 -8.61 9.38
N ARG A 74 0.18 -8.38 10.54
CA ARG A 74 -0.57 -7.15 10.84
C ARG A 74 0.29 -5.90 10.66
N THR A 75 1.53 -5.91 11.15
CA THR A 75 2.43 -4.77 11.06
C THR A 75 2.71 -4.34 9.60
N PHE A 76 2.86 -5.27 8.68
CA PHE A 76 2.97 -4.95 7.24
C PHE A 76 1.71 -4.26 6.71
N ALA A 77 0.54 -4.76 7.06
CA ALA A 77 -0.73 -4.19 6.64
C ALA A 77 -0.95 -2.79 7.21
N MET A 78 -0.64 -2.58 8.49
CA MET A 78 -0.70 -1.27 9.13
C MET A 78 0.24 -0.27 8.43
N ALA A 79 1.48 -0.66 8.15
CA ALA A 79 2.43 0.18 7.42
C ALA A 79 1.90 0.58 6.04
N ALA A 80 1.29 -0.34 5.30
CA ALA A 80 0.69 -0.03 3.99
C ALA A 80 -0.40 1.03 4.10
N VAL A 81 -1.27 0.94 5.12
CA VAL A 81 -2.34 1.93 5.35
C VAL A 81 -1.76 3.28 5.75
N ARG A 82 -0.80 3.33 6.69
CA ARG A 82 -0.16 4.58 7.14
C ARG A 82 0.54 5.29 5.99
N GLU A 83 1.40 4.61 5.26
CA GLU A 83 2.16 5.18 4.14
C GLU A 83 1.20 5.70 3.04
N THR A 84 0.12 4.98 2.76
CA THR A 84 -0.90 5.45 1.80
C THR A 84 -1.54 6.75 2.27
N PHE A 85 -1.90 6.84 3.55
CA PHE A 85 -2.44 8.08 4.11
C PHE A 85 -1.44 9.24 4.03
N GLU A 86 -0.20 9.03 4.45
CA GLU A 86 0.84 10.05 4.40
C GLU A 86 1.11 10.57 2.99
N GLU A 87 1.22 9.67 2.02
CA GLU A 87 1.63 10.01 0.66
C GLU A 87 0.47 10.47 -0.25
N THR A 88 -0.77 10.07 0.05
CA THR A 88 -1.92 10.31 -0.84
C THR A 88 -3.10 11.04 -0.20
N GLY A 89 -3.16 11.15 1.12
CA GLY A 89 -4.31 11.66 1.85
C GLY A 89 -5.48 10.66 1.97
N LEU A 90 -5.40 9.50 1.33
CA LEU A 90 -6.43 8.47 1.38
C LEU A 90 -6.20 7.49 2.53
N MET A 91 -7.26 7.15 3.22
CA MET A 91 -7.26 6.35 4.43
C MET A 91 -8.18 5.14 4.30
N LEU A 92 -7.64 3.94 4.49
CA LEU A 92 -8.44 2.73 4.62
C LEU A 92 -8.84 2.56 6.08
N GLY A 93 -9.94 3.18 6.48
CA GLY A 93 -10.36 3.25 7.87
C GLY A 93 -11.83 2.92 8.10
N ALA A 94 -12.11 2.48 9.31
CA ALA A 94 -13.44 2.31 9.86
C ALA A 94 -13.51 2.94 11.24
N PRO A 95 -14.72 3.19 11.80
CA PRO A 95 -14.83 3.68 13.17
C PRO A 95 -14.06 2.81 14.17
N GLY A 96 -13.16 3.42 14.93
CA GLY A 96 -12.29 2.73 15.87
C GLY A 96 -11.28 3.65 16.53
N ASP A 97 -10.48 3.11 17.43
CA ASP A 97 -9.38 3.83 18.10
C ASP A 97 -8.06 3.12 17.80
N VAL A 98 -7.18 3.82 17.09
CA VAL A 98 -5.86 3.32 16.75
C VAL A 98 -4.90 3.25 17.94
N GLY A 99 -5.27 3.89 19.07
CA GLY A 99 -4.46 3.95 20.27
C GLY A 99 -3.38 5.02 20.23
N GLU A 100 -2.60 5.12 21.30
CA GLU A 100 -1.48 6.05 21.43
C GLU A 100 -0.20 5.41 20.88
N THR A 101 0.33 5.97 19.81
CA THR A 101 1.51 5.44 19.13
C THR A 101 2.70 6.39 19.14
N GLY A 102 2.46 7.69 19.33
CA GLY A 102 3.45 8.74 19.18
C GLY A 102 3.81 9.06 17.73
N SER A 103 2.93 8.68 16.79
CA SER A 103 3.04 8.98 15.36
C SER A 103 1.99 10.00 14.95
N GLU A 104 2.41 11.07 14.31
CA GLU A 104 1.54 12.14 13.83
C GLU A 104 0.43 11.57 12.92
N SER A 105 0.77 10.67 11.99
CA SER A 105 -0.19 10.07 11.07
C SER A 105 -1.26 9.23 11.79
N TRP A 106 -0.85 8.45 12.80
CA TRP A 106 -1.80 7.69 13.61
C TRP A 106 -2.65 8.58 14.52
N ASP A 107 -2.06 9.67 15.04
CA ASP A 107 -2.76 10.64 15.86
C ASP A 107 -3.82 11.41 15.05
N GLU A 108 -3.55 11.73 13.78
CA GLU A 108 -4.56 12.29 12.85
C GLU A 108 -5.73 11.32 12.63
N MET A 109 -5.45 10.04 12.37
CA MET A 109 -6.47 9.01 12.22
C MET A 109 -7.33 8.89 13.48
N ARG A 110 -6.67 8.88 14.64
CA ARG A 110 -7.31 8.82 15.95
C ARG A 110 -8.23 10.01 16.20
N ALA A 111 -7.78 11.22 15.84
CA ALA A 111 -8.58 12.44 15.96
C ALA A 111 -9.87 12.41 15.12
N LEU A 112 -9.87 11.66 14.01
CA LEU A 112 -11.05 11.42 13.17
C LEU A 112 -11.94 10.27 13.70
N GLY A 113 -11.55 9.61 14.80
CA GLY A 113 -12.26 8.45 15.33
C GLY A 113 -12.17 7.22 14.41
N LEU A 114 -11.11 7.12 13.62
CA LEU A 114 -10.88 6.05 12.65
C LEU A 114 -9.67 5.20 13.03
N ALA A 115 -9.73 3.94 12.64
CA ALA A 115 -8.61 3.00 12.70
C ALA A 115 -8.62 2.13 11.43
N PRO A 116 -7.48 1.54 11.01
CA PRO A 116 -7.40 0.76 9.79
C PRO A 116 -8.40 -0.42 9.74
N ASP A 117 -9.12 -0.54 8.64
CA ASP A 117 -9.97 -1.71 8.36
C ASP A 117 -9.21 -2.71 7.49
N LEU A 118 -8.43 -3.57 8.12
CA LEU A 118 -7.55 -4.50 7.42
C LEU A 118 -8.29 -5.64 6.71
N ARG A 119 -9.59 -5.87 6.99
CA ARG A 119 -10.41 -6.84 6.27
C ARG A 119 -10.61 -6.49 4.80
N LYS A 120 -10.48 -5.20 4.47
CA LYS A 120 -10.63 -4.68 3.11
C LYS A 120 -9.40 -4.86 2.24
N LEU A 121 -8.28 -5.30 2.82
CA LEU A 121 -7.06 -5.57 2.09
C LEU A 121 -7.11 -6.93 1.39
N ALA A 122 -6.61 -6.96 0.16
CA ALA A 122 -6.23 -8.20 -0.52
C ALA A 122 -4.72 -8.24 -0.75
N TYR A 123 -4.16 -9.44 -0.78
CA TYR A 123 -2.73 -9.65 -0.99
C TYR A 123 -2.40 -9.72 -2.48
N VAL A 124 -1.44 -8.91 -2.93
CA VAL A 124 -0.98 -8.92 -4.33
C VAL A 124 0.28 -9.76 -4.47
N GLY A 125 1.31 -9.48 -3.68
CA GLY A 125 2.56 -10.17 -3.83
C GLY A 125 3.64 -9.80 -2.81
N HIS A 126 4.78 -10.47 -2.94
CA HIS A 126 5.97 -10.29 -2.12
C HIS A 126 7.22 -10.21 -3.00
N ALA A 127 8.08 -9.28 -2.71
CA ALA A 127 9.35 -9.16 -3.39
C ALA A 127 10.48 -8.85 -2.39
N ILE A 128 11.64 -9.47 -2.64
CA ILE A 128 12.87 -9.19 -1.88
C ILE A 128 13.90 -8.65 -2.86
N THR A 129 14.45 -7.47 -2.56
CA THR A 129 15.51 -6.88 -3.38
C THR A 129 16.75 -7.81 -3.40
N PRO A 130 17.34 -8.07 -4.58
CA PRO A 130 18.51 -8.92 -4.70
C PRO A 130 19.67 -8.53 -3.79
N ALA A 131 20.46 -9.52 -3.37
CA ALA A 131 21.58 -9.35 -2.42
C ALA A 131 22.71 -8.44 -2.96
N SER A 132 22.79 -8.27 -4.27
CA SER A 132 23.75 -7.40 -4.95
C SER A 132 23.47 -5.90 -4.81
N ARG A 133 22.29 -5.52 -4.32
CA ARG A 133 21.91 -4.11 -4.18
C ARG A 133 22.31 -3.55 -2.83
N ALA A 134 22.77 -2.28 -2.82
CA ALA A 134 23.18 -1.58 -1.61
C ALA A 134 21.98 -1.24 -0.68
N VAL A 135 20.83 -0.97 -1.25
CA VAL A 135 19.56 -0.75 -0.53
C VAL A 135 18.61 -1.89 -0.86
N ARG A 136 18.11 -2.56 0.17
CA ARG A 136 17.28 -3.76 0.02
C ARG A 136 16.02 -3.65 0.84
N PHE A 137 14.92 -4.14 0.23
CA PHE A 137 13.60 -4.22 0.85
C PHE A 137 13.06 -5.65 0.81
N ASN A 138 12.33 -6.00 1.86
CA ASN A 138 11.46 -7.16 1.96
C ASN A 138 10.04 -6.61 1.90
N ALA A 139 9.51 -6.47 0.68
CA ALA A 139 8.30 -5.71 0.39
C ALA A 139 7.06 -6.61 0.30
N ARG A 140 5.96 -6.19 0.93
CA ARG A 140 4.63 -6.77 0.78
C ARG A 140 3.74 -5.79 0.02
N PHE A 141 2.97 -6.32 -0.93
CA PHE A 141 2.05 -5.54 -1.75
C PHE A 141 0.62 -5.98 -1.48
N PHE A 142 -0.21 -5.00 -1.18
CA PHE A 142 -1.64 -5.15 -0.95
C PHE A 142 -2.42 -4.37 -2.00
N CYS A 143 -3.70 -4.69 -2.16
CA CYS A 143 -4.63 -3.81 -2.85
C CYS A 143 -5.92 -3.61 -2.03
N ALA A 144 -6.58 -2.49 -2.28
CA ALA A 144 -7.88 -2.14 -1.74
C ALA A 144 -8.64 -1.28 -2.76
N TRP A 145 -9.96 -1.22 -2.64
CA TRP A 145 -10.78 -0.44 -3.53
C TRP A 145 -10.93 1.01 -3.07
N GLU A 146 -10.92 1.96 -4.01
CA GLU A 146 -11.13 3.39 -3.74
C GLU A 146 -12.41 3.64 -2.94
N GLN A 147 -13.50 2.94 -3.24
CA GLN A 147 -14.78 3.07 -2.54
C GLN A 147 -14.73 2.72 -1.05
N ASP A 148 -13.73 1.95 -0.62
CA ASP A 148 -13.47 1.63 0.79
C ASP A 148 -12.54 2.65 1.47
N MET A 149 -12.03 3.63 0.70
CA MET A 149 -11.16 4.68 1.22
C MET A 149 -11.96 5.91 1.63
N THR A 150 -11.40 6.67 2.57
CA THR A 150 -11.88 8.01 2.97
C THR A 150 -10.77 9.04 2.78
N GLY A 151 -11.12 10.33 2.80
CA GLY A 151 -10.18 11.42 2.57
C GLY A 151 -10.17 11.91 1.13
N GLU A 152 -9.27 12.84 0.84
CA GLU A 152 -9.10 13.46 -0.47
C GLU A 152 -7.65 13.31 -0.93
N LEU A 153 -7.44 13.17 -2.25
CA LEU A 153 -6.10 13.11 -2.82
C LEU A 153 -5.29 14.36 -2.48
N GLY A 154 -4.11 14.17 -1.93
CA GLY A 154 -3.22 15.21 -1.50
C GLY A 154 -1.93 14.62 -0.96
N GLY A 155 -1.78 14.59 0.36
CA GLY A 155 -0.65 13.98 1.04
C GLY A 155 0.54 14.88 1.28
N SER A 156 1.67 14.30 1.67
CA SER A 156 2.89 15.00 2.10
C SER A 156 3.65 15.74 1.00
N GLY A 157 3.35 15.46 -0.26
CA GLY A 157 4.11 15.96 -1.42
C GLY A 157 5.35 15.11 -1.74
N GLU A 158 5.58 14.00 -1.07
CA GLU A 158 6.64 13.04 -1.41
C GLU A 158 6.40 12.39 -2.77
N LEU A 159 5.13 12.07 -3.06
CA LEU A 159 4.66 11.72 -4.39
C LEU A 159 3.99 12.91 -5.06
N THR A 160 4.34 13.14 -6.32
CA THR A 160 3.73 14.15 -7.19
C THR A 160 2.93 13.46 -8.30
N GLU A 161 2.11 14.24 -9.00
CA GLU A 161 1.32 13.71 -10.12
C GLU A 161 0.44 12.52 -9.74
N LEU A 162 -0.12 12.54 -8.51
CA LEU A 162 -1.04 11.51 -8.04
C LEU A 162 -2.25 11.43 -8.97
N ALA A 163 -2.49 10.27 -9.54
CA ALA A 163 -3.63 10.03 -10.42
C ALA A 163 -4.01 8.54 -10.45
N TYR A 164 -5.29 8.28 -10.69
CA TYR A 164 -5.75 6.96 -11.11
C TYR A 164 -5.44 6.78 -12.59
N ILE A 165 -4.69 5.75 -12.92
CA ILE A 165 -4.18 5.49 -14.26
C ILE A 165 -4.72 4.12 -14.69
N PRO A 166 -5.31 4.00 -15.91
CA PRO A 166 -5.61 2.69 -16.48
C PRO A 166 -4.38 1.78 -16.43
N ILE A 167 -4.53 0.54 -15.96
CA ILE A 167 -3.38 -0.35 -15.75
C ILE A 167 -2.57 -0.54 -17.03
N GLU A 168 -3.22 -0.69 -18.18
CA GLU A 168 -2.53 -0.82 -19.46
C GLU A 168 -1.68 0.42 -19.83
N ASP A 169 -2.12 1.60 -19.42
CA ASP A 169 -1.35 2.84 -19.64
C ASP A 169 -0.24 2.99 -18.59
N ALA A 170 -0.49 2.56 -17.36
CA ALA A 170 0.52 2.53 -16.30
C ALA A 170 1.73 1.66 -16.70
N LEU A 171 1.51 0.54 -17.39
CA LEU A 171 2.57 -0.35 -17.90
C LEU A 171 3.56 0.34 -18.85
N LYS A 172 3.19 1.47 -19.44
CA LYS A 172 4.02 2.26 -20.37
C LYS A 172 4.88 3.31 -19.66
N LEU A 173 4.66 3.51 -18.35
CA LEU A 173 5.36 4.53 -17.57
C LEU A 173 6.74 4.04 -17.11
N LYS A 174 7.61 5.00 -16.79
CA LYS A 174 8.90 4.68 -16.16
C LYS A 174 8.69 4.20 -14.75
N MET A 175 9.06 2.96 -14.47
CA MET A 175 8.97 2.33 -13.15
C MET A 175 10.08 1.32 -12.92
N VAL A 176 10.18 0.81 -11.70
CA VAL A 176 11.07 -0.30 -11.35
C VAL A 176 10.38 -1.64 -11.61
N ASP A 177 11.18 -2.69 -11.85
CA ASP A 177 10.71 -4.02 -12.26
C ASP A 177 9.63 -4.60 -11.32
N VAL A 178 9.77 -4.39 -10.02
CA VAL A 178 8.78 -4.89 -9.04
C VAL A 178 7.42 -4.22 -9.19
N THR A 179 7.39 -2.93 -9.51
CA THR A 179 6.14 -2.19 -9.77
C THR A 179 5.47 -2.73 -11.03
N LEU A 180 6.24 -2.92 -12.09
CA LEU A 180 5.78 -3.53 -13.33
C LEU A 180 5.17 -4.93 -13.08
N PHE A 181 5.88 -5.79 -12.35
CA PHE A 181 5.42 -7.14 -12.03
C PHE A 181 4.07 -7.14 -11.27
N MET A 182 3.89 -6.20 -10.31
CA MET A 182 2.64 -6.11 -9.55
C MET A 182 1.47 -5.60 -10.41
N LEU A 183 1.73 -4.70 -11.37
CA LEU A 183 0.71 -4.27 -12.33
C LEU A 183 0.29 -5.41 -13.27
N GLU A 184 1.24 -6.16 -13.80
CA GLU A 184 0.96 -7.36 -14.63
C GLU A 184 0.16 -8.40 -13.85
N GLU A 185 0.45 -8.61 -12.57
CA GLU A 185 -0.32 -9.50 -11.71
C GLU A 185 -1.77 -9.01 -11.53
N MET A 186 -1.98 -7.71 -11.38
CA MET A 186 -3.34 -7.15 -11.27
C MET A 186 -4.13 -7.31 -12.57
N LEU A 187 -3.50 -7.07 -13.73
CA LEU A 187 -4.12 -7.27 -15.03
C LEU A 187 -4.53 -8.74 -15.23
N ARG A 188 -3.63 -9.67 -14.89
CA ARG A 188 -3.92 -11.10 -14.93
C ARG A 188 -5.10 -11.51 -14.04
N ARG A 189 -5.26 -10.86 -12.88
CA ARG A 189 -6.40 -11.10 -11.98
C ARG A 189 -7.69 -10.54 -12.54
N GLU A 190 -7.65 -9.36 -13.16
CA GLU A 190 -8.79 -8.76 -13.85
C GLU A 190 -9.32 -9.71 -14.93
N ASP A 191 -8.43 -10.23 -15.79
CA ASP A 191 -8.77 -11.20 -16.84
C ASP A 191 -9.39 -12.50 -16.31
N ASN A 192 -9.02 -12.91 -15.09
CA ASN A 192 -9.53 -14.11 -14.42
C ASN A 192 -10.73 -13.82 -13.49
N GLY A 193 -11.36 -12.66 -13.59
CA GLY A 193 -12.55 -12.33 -12.83
C GLY A 193 -12.26 -11.93 -11.39
N PHE A 194 -11.19 -11.19 -11.16
CA PHE A 194 -10.96 -10.53 -9.85
C PHE A 194 -12.20 -9.72 -9.49
N ALA A 195 -12.83 -10.10 -8.37
CA ALA A 195 -14.14 -9.58 -8.02
C ALA A 195 -14.11 -8.04 -7.89
N THR A 196 -14.81 -7.40 -8.80
CA THR A 196 -15.19 -6.00 -8.61
C THR A 196 -16.07 -5.92 -7.35
N PRO A 197 -15.90 -4.89 -6.51
CA PRO A 197 -16.78 -4.72 -5.36
C PRO A 197 -18.22 -4.64 -5.82
N SER A 198 -19.07 -5.41 -5.16
CA SER A 198 -20.53 -5.31 -5.38
C SER A 198 -20.97 -3.88 -5.12
N SER A 199 -21.56 -3.26 -6.13
CA SER A 199 -22.20 -1.94 -6.05
C SER A 199 -23.31 -1.90 -5.01
#